data_b2c4bb5dac26084ba4d2a3be1972ce36
#
_entry.id   b2c4bb5dac26084ba4d2a3be1972ce36
#
_cell.length_a   1.000
_cell.length_b   1.000
_cell.length_c   1.000
_cell.angle_alpha   90.00
_cell.angle_beta   90.00
_cell.angle_gamma   90.00
#
_symmetry.space_group_name_H-M   'P 1'
#
loop_
_entity.id
_entity.type
_entity.pdbx_description
1 polymer ?
#
loop_
_entity_poly.entity_id
_entity_poly.type
_entity_poly.pdbx_seq_one_letter_code
_entity_poly.pdbx_strand_id
1 'polypeptide(L)'
;LKNIATNDVEQKKVVYLYVMNYAESHPELCILAVNTFVTDAQDPNPLIRCMSIRTMSMVRVDKILEYVEIPLRRTLQDDNPYVRKTAVICVAKLFQLSKELCMELGVLEDLISALDDSNPMVVANATAALTEINSMDPNVISLPQLINSHFSQFLLALNECTEWAR
;
A
#
# COMPACT_ATOMS: atom_id res chain seq x y z
N LEU A 1 -15.44 3.15 -17.76
CA LEU A 1 -15.60 3.98 -16.54
C LEU A 1 -17.04 4.07 -16.01
N LYS A 2 -18.09 3.96 -16.87
CA LYS A 2 -19.49 3.97 -16.39
C LYS A 2 -19.78 2.96 -15.26
N ASN A 3 -19.02 1.86 -15.21
CA ASN A 3 -19.18 0.78 -14.23
C ASN A 3 -18.18 0.86 -13.06
N ILE A 4 -17.40 1.94 -12.91
CA ILE A 4 -16.42 2.05 -11.81
C ILE A 4 -17.10 2.14 -10.44
N ALA A 5 -18.31 2.72 -10.39
CA ALA A 5 -19.13 2.83 -9.18
C ALA A 5 -19.99 1.57 -8.89
N THR A 6 -19.75 0.45 -9.57
CA THR A 6 -20.47 -0.81 -9.29
C THR A 6 -20.15 -1.32 -7.88
N ASN A 7 -21.13 -1.98 -7.24
CA ASN A 7 -20.93 -2.68 -5.96
C ASN A 7 -20.50 -4.14 -6.16
N ASP A 8 -20.49 -4.63 -7.41
CA ASP A 8 -20.02 -5.97 -7.74
C ASP A 8 -18.49 -5.99 -7.73
N VAL A 9 -17.92 -6.79 -6.83
CA VAL A 9 -16.46 -6.89 -6.60
C VAL A 9 -15.72 -7.38 -7.85
N GLU A 10 -16.28 -8.34 -8.57
CA GLU A 10 -15.63 -8.90 -9.78
C GLU A 10 -15.63 -7.89 -10.93
N GLN A 11 -16.73 -7.18 -11.13
CA GLN A 11 -16.78 -6.10 -12.12
C GLN A 11 -15.82 -4.97 -11.75
N LYS A 12 -15.80 -4.57 -10.47
CA LYS A 12 -14.91 -3.53 -9.96
C LYS A 12 -13.43 -3.88 -10.19
N LYS A 13 -13.06 -5.14 -9.92
CA LYS A 13 -11.71 -5.67 -10.15
C LYS A 13 -11.27 -5.55 -11.62
N VAL A 14 -12.16 -5.89 -12.55
CA VAL A 14 -11.88 -5.75 -14.00
C VAL A 14 -11.73 -4.27 -14.39
N VAL A 15 -12.59 -3.39 -13.87
CA VAL A 15 -12.51 -1.96 -14.15
C VAL A 15 -11.22 -1.34 -13.59
N TYR A 16 -10.82 -1.72 -12.37
CA TYR A 16 -9.58 -1.25 -11.75
C TYR A 16 -8.35 -1.71 -12.54
N LEU A 17 -8.33 -2.99 -12.96
CA LEU A 17 -7.28 -3.51 -13.81
C LEU A 17 -7.18 -2.74 -15.14
N TYR A 18 -8.33 -2.43 -15.74
CA TYR A 18 -8.39 -1.60 -16.95
C TYR A 18 -7.78 -0.21 -16.71
N VAL A 19 -8.19 0.47 -15.63
CA VAL A 19 -7.65 1.80 -15.29
C VAL A 19 -6.14 1.74 -15.10
N MET A 20 -5.62 0.74 -14.37
CA MET A 20 -4.16 0.59 -14.17
C MET A 20 -3.39 0.43 -15.48
N ASN A 21 -3.92 -0.37 -16.41
CA ASN A 21 -3.23 -0.65 -17.68
C ASN A 21 -3.27 0.53 -18.67
N TYR A 22 -4.30 1.37 -18.59
CA TYR A 22 -4.50 2.47 -19.54
C TYR A 22 -4.25 3.86 -18.94
N ALA A 23 -3.84 3.94 -17.68
CA ALA A 23 -3.64 5.19 -16.96
C ALA A 23 -2.64 6.13 -17.64
N GLU A 24 -1.51 5.59 -18.09
CA GLU A 24 -0.46 6.38 -18.75
C GLU A 24 -0.91 6.92 -20.12
N SER A 25 -1.73 6.14 -20.85
CA SER A 25 -2.26 6.54 -22.16
C SER A 25 -3.44 7.49 -22.06
N HIS A 26 -4.20 7.43 -20.98
CA HIS A 26 -5.46 8.16 -20.76
C HIS A 26 -5.56 8.71 -19.33
N PRO A 27 -4.68 9.66 -18.94
CA PRO A 27 -4.66 10.20 -17.58
C PRO A 27 -5.97 10.89 -17.19
N GLU A 28 -6.68 11.48 -18.15
CA GLU A 28 -8.00 12.10 -17.95
C GLU A 28 -9.05 11.11 -17.43
N LEU A 29 -8.99 9.84 -17.83
CA LEU A 29 -9.90 8.80 -17.33
C LEU A 29 -9.60 8.45 -15.88
N CYS A 30 -8.34 8.45 -15.50
CA CYS A 30 -7.90 8.17 -14.14
C CYS A 30 -8.32 9.30 -13.18
N ILE A 31 -8.22 10.55 -13.61
CA ILE A 31 -8.67 11.71 -12.83
C ILE A 31 -10.16 11.61 -12.51
N LEU A 32 -10.98 11.20 -13.48
CA LEU A 32 -12.42 10.98 -13.25
C LEU A 32 -12.72 9.84 -12.27
N ALA A 33 -11.77 8.91 -12.10
CA ALA A 33 -11.90 7.77 -11.19
C ALA A 33 -11.46 8.09 -9.74
N VAL A 34 -10.71 9.16 -9.50
CA VAL A 34 -10.12 9.50 -8.18
C VAL A 34 -11.15 9.48 -7.07
N ASN A 35 -12.29 10.16 -7.26
CA ASN A 35 -13.34 10.21 -6.23
C ASN A 35 -13.87 8.82 -5.87
N THR A 36 -13.97 7.92 -6.85
CA THR A 36 -14.37 6.54 -6.60
C THR A 36 -13.29 5.81 -5.81
N PHE A 37 -12.02 5.97 -6.13
CA PHE A 37 -10.93 5.36 -5.37
C PHE A 37 -10.92 5.83 -3.91
N VAL A 38 -11.05 7.13 -3.66
CA VAL A 38 -11.09 7.69 -2.31
C VAL A 38 -12.29 7.15 -1.53
N THR A 39 -13.46 7.03 -2.18
CA THR A 39 -14.67 6.45 -1.56
C THR A 39 -14.47 4.96 -1.27
N ASP A 40 -13.94 4.21 -2.22
CA ASP A 40 -13.73 2.77 -2.11
C ASP A 40 -12.64 2.40 -1.08
N ALA A 41 -11.71 3.30 -0.79
CA ALA A 41 -10.77 3.14 0.32
C ALA A 41 -11.46 3.15 1.71
N GLN A 42 -12.75 3.47 1.75
CA GLN A 42 -13.59 3.49 2.96
C GLN A 42 -14.76 2.48 2.89
N ASP A 43 -14.78 1.63 1.86
CA ASP A 43 -15.84 0.66 1.66
C ASP A 43 -15.91 -0.34 2.84
N PRO A 44 -17.10 -0.79 3.26
CA PRO A 44 -17.24 -1.84 4.27
C PRO A 44 -16.50 -3.12 3.93
N ASN A 45 -16.39 -3.46 2.64
CA ASN A 45 -15.68 -4.65 2.17
C ASN A 45 -14.15 -4.42 2.12
N PRO A 46 -13.35 -5.15 2.93
CA PRO A 46 -11.90 -5.00 2.95
C PRO A 46 -11.24 -5.29 1.60
N LEU A 47 -11.82 -6.14 0.75
CA LEU A 47 -11.29 -6.42 -0.58
C LEU A 47 -11.37 -5.18 -1.49
N ILE A 48 -12.43 -4.39 -1.37
CA ILE A 48 -12.60 -3.15 -2.13
C ILE A 48 -11.59 -2.11 -1.63
N ARG A 49 -11.42 -1.96 -0.31
CA ARG A 49 -10.40 -1.06 0.27
C ARG A 49 -9.00 -1.42 -0.24
N CYS A 50 -8.65 -2.71 -0.26
CA CYS A 50 -7.36 -3.19 -0.79
C CYS A 50 -7.18 -2.88 -2.28
N MET A 51 -8.21 -3.10 -3.09
CA MET A 51 -8.15 -2.79 -4.52
C MET A 51 -7.94 -1.31 -4.76
N SER A 52 -8.65 -0.46 -4.02
CA SER A 52 -8.53 0.98 -4.14
C SER A 52 -7.10 1.45 -3.86
N ILE A 53 -6.57 1.15 -2.66
CA ILE A 53 -5.24 1.65 -2.28
C ILE A 53 -4.14 1.09 -3.19
N ARG A 54 -4.24 -0.18 -3.59
CA ARG A 54 -3.31 -0.78 -4.54
C ARG A 54 -3.30 -0.04 -5.88
N THR A 55 -4.48 0.28 -6.42
CA THR A 55 -4.59 0.98 -7.70
C THR A 55 -4.01 2.37 -7.60
N MET A 56 -4.37 3.14 -6.56
CA MET A 56 -3.86 4.49 -6.36
C MET A 56 -2.33 4.53 -6.21
N SER A 57 -1.73 3.52 -5.56
CA SER A 57 -0.28 3.44 -5.33
C SER A 57 0.51 2.91 -6.52
N MET A 58 -0.13 2.42 -7.57
CA MET A 58 0.53 1.84 -8.75
C MET A 58 0.32 2.65 -10.03
N VAL A 59 -0.68 3.53 -10.03
CA VAL A 59 -0.98 4.35 -11.20
C VAL A 59 -0.01 5.52 -11.29
N ARG A 60 0.71 5.60 -12.42
CA ARG A 60 1.70 6.66 -12.70
C ARG A 60 1.03 7.90 -13.28
N VAL A 61 0.19 8.54 -12.47
CA VAL A 61 -0.49 9.80 -12.80
C VAL A 61 -0.38 10.72 -11.60
N ASP A 62 0.38 11.79 -11.70
CA ASP A 62 0.72 12.70 -10.60
C ASP A 62 -0.52 13.20 -9.84
N LYS A 63 -1.58 13.52 -10.57
CA LYS A 63 -2.84 13.97 -9.96
C LYS A 63 -3.53 12.92 -9.09
N ILE A 64 -3.24 11.63 -9.25
CA ILE A 64 -3.75 10.59 -8.36
C ILE A 64 -2.91 10.54 -7.10
N LEU A 65 -1.61 10.76 -7.22
CA LEU A 65 -0.69 10.77 -6.10
C LEU A 65 -1.01 11.88 -5.08
N GLU A 66 -1.54 13.02 -5.53
CA GLU A 66 -2.02 14.10 -4.66
C GLU A 66 -3.15 13.66 -3.69
N TYR A 67 -3.90 12.63 -4.06
CA TYR A 67 -5.04 12.12 -3.26
C TYR A 67 -4.73 10.84 -2.50
N VAL A 68 -3.51 10.29 -2.60
CA VAL A 68 -3.17 8.98 -2.03
C VAL A 68 -2.95 9.04 -0.51
N GLU A 69 -2.53 10.17 0.04
CA GLU A 69 -2.12 10.31 1.43
C GLU A 69 -3.18 9.80 2.42
N ILE A 70 -4.38 10.39 2.39
CA ILE A 70 -5.44 10.07 3.36
C ILE A 70 -5.87 8.60 3.25
N PRO A 71 -6.15 8.05 2.04
CA PRO A 71 -6.43 6.63 1.89
C PRO A 71 -5.30 5.73 2.38
N LEU A 72 -4.04 6.06 2.13
CA LEU A 72 -2.89 5.26 2.51
C LEU A 72 -2.73 5.20 4.03
N ARG A 73 -2.72 6.35 4.72
CA ARG A 73 -2.64 6.40 6.19
C ARG A 73 -3.78 5.64 6.85
N ARG A 74 -5.00 5.79 6.32
CA ARG A 74 -6.16 5.08 6.85
C ARG A 74 -6.04 3.57 6.68
N THR A 75 -5.59 3.09 5.53
CA THR A 75 -5.43 1.66 5.26
C THR A 75 -4.23 1.05 5.99
N LEU A 76 -3.19 1.81 6.31
CA LEU A 76 -2.09 1.38 7.18
C LEU A 76 -2.56 1.11 8.62
N GLN A 77 -3.61 1.78 9.06
CA GLN A 77 -4.21 1.65 10.40
C GLN A 77 -5.57 0.92 10.38
N ASP A 78 -5.89 0.20 9.31
CA ASP A 78 -7.17 -0.51 9.14
C ASP A 78 -7.33 -1.64 10.18
N ASP A 79 -8.56 -1.87 10.65
CA ASP A 79 -8.88 -2.96 11.57
C ASP A 79 -8.55 -4.34 10.97
N ASN A 80 -8.68 -4.47 9.65
CA ASN A 80 -8.45 -5.73 8.94
C ASN A 80 -6.96 -5.89 8.55
N PRO A 81 -6.26 -6.93 9.04
CA PRO A 81 -4.85 -7.14 8.75
C PRO A 81 -4.55 -7.38 7.27
N TYR A 82 -5.52 -7.87 6.49
CA TYR A 82 -5.37 -8.03 5.05
C TYR A 82 -5.24 -6.66 4.35
N VAL A 83 -5.96 -5.64 4.84
CA VAL A 83 -5.84 -4.26 4.34
C VAL A 83 -4.50 -3.67 4.75
N ARG A 84 -4.13 -3.76 6.05
CA ARG A 84 -2.84 -3.26 6.54
C ARG A 84 -1.65 -3.87 5.78
N LYS A 85 -1.63 -5.20 5.60
CA LYS A 85 -0.56 -5.86 4.83
C LYS A 85 -0.48 -5.37 3.37
N THR A 86 -1.62 -5.04 2.77
CA THR A 86 -1.65 -4.49 1.41
C THR A 86 -1.12 -3.06 1.39
N ALA A 87 -1.50 -2.26 2.38
CA ALA A 87 -1.07 -0.87 2.51
C ALA A 87 0.46 -0.75 2.69
N VAL A 88 1.08 -1.60 3.51
CA VAL A 88 2.54 -1.58 3.69
C VAL A 88 3.30 -1.87 2.39
N ILE A 89 2.81 -2.77 1.55
CA ILE A 89 3.38 -3.02 0.21
C ILE A 89 3.19 -1.78 -0.69
N CYS A 90 2.04 -1.10 -0.58
CA CYS A 90 1.75 0.10 -1.34
C CYS A 90 2.71 1.25 -1.02
N VAL A 91 3.23 1.35 0.21
CA VAL A 91 4.26 2.34 0.56
C VAL A 91 5.54 2.14 -0.28
N ALA A 92 6.01 0.89 -0.41
CA ALA A 92 7.20 0.61 -1.25
C ALA A 92 6.94 0.93 -2.73
N LYS A 93 5.73 0.67 -3.23
CA LYS A 93 5.36 1.03 -4.62
C LYS A 93 5.26 2.54 -4.81
N LEU A 94 4.71 3.25 -3.84
CA LEU A 94 4.68 4.71 -3.85
C LEU A 94 6.11 5.29 -3.84
N PHE A 95 7.00 4.74 -3.01
CA PHE A 95 8.40 5.14 -2.97
C PHE A 95 9.11 4.94 -4.32
N GLN A 96 8.79 3.86 -5.03
CA GLN A 96 9.30 3.59 -6.37
C GLN A 96 8.78 4.61 -7.41
N LEU A 97 7.53 5.10 -7.25
CA LEU A 97 6.93 6.08 -8.16
C LEU A 97 7.42 7.50 -7.87
N SER A 98 7.45 7.89 -6.59
CA SER A 98 7.91 9.19 -6.13
C SER A 98 8.46 9.09 -4.72
N LYS A 99 9.79 9.04 -4.63
CA LYS A 99 10.52 9.07 -3.36
C LYS A 99 10.24 10.37 -2.60
N GLU A 100 10.25 11.49 -3.32
CA GLU A 100 10.03 12.83 -2.77
C GLU A 100 8.69 12.90 -2.05
N LEU A 101 7.63 12.47 -2.70
CA LEU A 101 6.29 12.43 -2.11
C LEU A 101 6.25 11.52 -0.86
N CYS A 102 6.86 10.35 -0.93
CA CYS A 102 6.88 9.41 0.18
C CYS A 102 7.59 10.00 1.42
N MET A 103 8.67 10.75 1.19
CA MET A 103 9.41 11.46 2.24
C MET A 103 8.60 12.64 2.81
N GLU A 104 7.97 13.41 1.94
CA GLU A 104 7.12 14.55 2.32
C GLU A 104 5.92 14.11 3.17
N LEU A 105 5.28 13.01 2.77
CA LEU A 105 4.16 12.43 3.51
C LEU A 105 4.57 11.80 4.85
N GLY A 106 5.84 11.47 5.06
CA GLY A 106 6.30 10.81 6.30
C GLY A 106 5.75 9.37 6.49
N VAL A 107 5.23 8.73 5.45
CA VAL A 107 4.62 7.37 5.52
C VAL A 107 5.64 6.27 5.80
N LEU A 108 6.94 6.57 5.75
CA LEU A 108 7.99 5.63 6.13
C LEU A 108 7.97 5.34 7.64
N GLU A 109 7.60 6.32 8.46
CA GLU A 109 7.44 6.13 9.90
C GLU A 109 6.25 5.21 10.20
N ASP A 110 5.15 5.38 9.47
CA ASP A 110 3.98 4.49 9.56
C ASP A 110 4.37 3.06 9.14
N LEU A 111 5.20 2.91 8.08
CA LEU A 111 5.70 1.61 7.64
C LEU A 111 6.63 0.95 8.68
N ILE A 112 7.50 1.71 9.33
CA ILE A 112 8.36 1.20 10.41
C ILE A 112 7.49 0.76 11.59
N SER A 113 6.47 1.53 11.96
CA SER A 113 5.52 1.18 13.03
C SER A 113 4.77 -0.13 12.76
N ALA A 114 4.58 -0.50 11.49
CA ALA A 114 3.97 -1.77 11.10
C ALA A 114 4.85 -3.01 11.43
N LEU A 115 6.11 -2.83 11.82
CA LEU A 115 6.95 -3.91 12.35
C LEU A 115 6.49 -4.39 13.74
N ASP A 116 5.71 -3.57 14.45
CA ASP A 116 5.11 -3.89 15.75
C ASP A 116 3.65 -4.36 15.63
N ASP A 117 3.18 -4.66 14.42
CA ASP A 117 1.82 -5.14 14.19
C ASP A 117 1.58 -6.49 14.87
N SER A 118 0.38 -6.67 15.42
CA SER A 118 -0.04 -7.92 16.05
C SER A 118 -0.17 -9.10 15.07
N ASN A 119 -0.27 -8.82 13.77
CA ASN A 119 -0.41 -9.85 12.74
C ASN A 119 0.93 -10.13 12.04
N PRO A 120 1.47 -11.36 12.13
CA PRO A 120 2.79 -11.71 11.60
C PRO A 120 2.90 -11.50 10.07
N MET A 121 1.79 -11.60 9.33
CA MET A 121 1.78 -11.34 7.89
C MET A 121 1.96 -9.85 7.57
N VAL A 122 1.49 -8.95 8.43
CA VAL A 122 1.75 -7.51 8.28
C VAL A 122 3.21 -7.22 8.53
N VAL A 123 3.79 -7.76 9.62
CA VAL A 123 5.22 -7.63 9.96
C VAL A 123 6.10 -8.15 8.81
N ALA A 124 5.83 -9.34 8.28
CA ALA A 124 6.59 -9.91 7.17
C ALA A 124 6.54 -9.03 5.91
N ASN A 125 5.35 -8.50 5.56
CA ASN A 125 5.23 -7.63 4.40
C ASN A 125 5.84 -6.24 4.63
N ALA A 126 5.78 -5.70 5.85
CA ALA A 126 6.47 -4.46 6.22
C ALA A 126 8.00 -4.63 6.09
N THR A 127 8.53 -5.76 6.57
CA THR A 127 9.96 -6.11 6.43
C THR A 127 10.37 -6.18 4.96
N ALA A 128 9.57 -6.85 4.12
CA ALA A 128 9.82 -6.92 2.68
C ALA A 128 9.79 -5.54 2.02
N ALA A 129 8.81 -4.71 2.36
CA ALA A 129 8.69 -3.34 1.85
C ALA A 129 9.88 -2.45 2.26
N LEU A 130 10.32 -2.51 3.52
CA LEU A 130 11.50 -1.77 4.02
C LEU A 130 12.79 -2.25 3.33
N THR A 131 12.92 -3.55 3.09
CA THR A 131 14.06 -4.13 2.35
C THR A 131 14.07 -3.66 0.90
N GLU A 132 12.91 -3.63 0.23
CA GLU A 132 12.76 -3.11 -1.13
C GLU A 132 13.15 -1.63 -1.19
N ILE A 133 12.66 -0.78 -0.27
CA ILE A 133 13.00 0.63 -0.18
C ILE A 133 14.51 0.82 0.05
N ASN A 134 15.10 0.08 0.98
CA ASN A 134 16.54 0.14 1.25
C ASN A 134 17.39 -0.30 0.05
N SER A 135 16.91 -1.23 -0.77
CA SER A 135 17.60 -1.62 -2.01
C SER A 135 17.59 -0.52 -3.06
N MET A 136 16.55 0.30 -3.08
CA MET A 136 16.43 1.47 -3.98
C MET A 136 17.29 2.65 -3.48
N ASP A 137 17.28 2.91 -2.18
CA ASP A 137 18.11 3.94 -1.55
C ASP A 137 18.56 3.55 -0.12
N PRO A 138 19.82 3.09 0.02
CA PRO A 138 20.37 2.67 1.32
C PRO A 138 20.51 3.78 2.37
N ASN A 139 20.39 5.06 1.95
CA ASN A 139 20.56 6.21 2.87
C ASN A 139 19.26 6.60 3.58
N VAL A 140 18.12 6.07 3.15
CA VAL A 140 16.81 6.42 3.70
C VAL A 140 16.49 5.63 4.97
N ILE A 141 16.92 4.36 5.02
CA ILE A 141 16.60 3.46 6.13
C ILE A 141 17.87 2.73 6.57
N SER A 142 18.11 2.69 7.89
CA SER A 142 19.19 1.88 8.47
C SER A 142 18.63 0.49 8.86
N LEU A 143 18.69 -0.48 7.95
CA LEU A 143 18.25 -1.85 8.24
C LEU A 143 18.91 -2.47 9.47
N PRO A 144 20.24 -2.33 9.74
CA PRO A 144 20.84 -2.87 10.94
C PRO A 144 20.24 -2.33 12.23
N GLN A 145 19.88 -1.05 12.26
CA GLN A 145 19.24 -0.43 13.43
C GLN A 145 17.81 -0.96 13.61
N LEU A 146 17.04 -1.07 12.54
CA LEU A 146 15.68 -1.63 12.57
C LEU A 146 15.67 -3.10 13.02
N ILE A 147 16.60 -3.91 12.54
CA ILE A 147 16.74 -5.32 12.95
C ILE A 147 17.01 -5.39 14.46
N ASN A 148 17.93 -4.58 14.98
CA ASN A 148 18.27 -4.58 16.38
C ASN A 148 17.09 -4.14 17.27
N SER A 149 16.34 -3.12 16.85
CA SER A 149 15.22 -2.57 17.64
C SER A 149 13.98 -3.48 17.65
N HIS A 150 13.73 -4.25 16.56
CA HIS A 150 12.52 -5.08 16.41
C HIS A 150 12.85 -6.58 16.34
N PHE A 151 14.00 -7.00 16.88
CA PHE A 151 14.48 -8.39 16.75
C PHE A 151 13.48 -9.43 17.29
N SER A 152 12.83 -9.15 18.42
CA SER A 152 11.82 -10.04 19.01
C SER A 152 10.59 -10.21 18.10
N GLN A 153 10.12 -9.13 17.48
CA GLN A 153 9.00 -9.17 16.55
C GLN A 153 9.31 -9.97 15.30
N PHE A 154 10.54 -9.83 14.77
CA PHE A 154 10.97 -10.66 13.63
C PHE A 154 11.00 -12.15 13.98
N LEU A 155 11.49 -12.53 15.16
CA LEU A 155 11.48 -13.93 15.59
C LEU A 155 10.06 -14.48 15.76
N LEU A 156 9.15 -13.71 16.35
CA LEU A 156 7.74 -14.09 16.47
C LEU A 156 7.10 -14.27 15.10
N ALA A 157 7.26 -13.29 14.23
CA ALA A 157 6.71 -13.36 12.87
C ALA A 157 7.28 -14.55 12.08
N LEU A 158 8.58 -14.83 12.19
CA LEU A 158 9.22 -15.97 11.53
C LEU A 158 8.63 -17.32 11.96
N ASN A 159 8.27 -17.46 13.25
CA ASN A 159 7.69 -18.69 13.77
C ASN A 159 6.22 -18.86 13.38
N GLU A 160 5.46 -17.75 13.30
CA GLU A 160 4.02 -17.74 13.06
C GLU A 160 3.63 -17.59 11.58
N CYS A 161 4.55 -17.09 10.75
CA CYS A 161 4.31 -16.98 9.32
C CYS A 161 4.22 -18.33 8.63
N THR A 162 3.37 -18.40 7.60
CA THR A 162 3.33 -19.53 6.68
C THR A 162 4.64 -19.65 5.91
N GLU A 163 4.94 -20.84 5.36
CA GLU A 163 6.17 -21.11 4.59
C GLU A 163 6.45 -20.09 3.47
N TRP A 164 5.39 -19.49 2.91
CA TRP A 164 5.49 -18.49 1.83
C TRP A 164 5.87 -17.07 2.30
N ALA A 165 5.90 -16.82 3.60
CA ALA A 165 6.20 -15.51 4.18
C ALA A 165 7.48 -15.50 5.05
N ARG A 166 8.18 -16.63 5.11
CA ARG A 166 9.46 -16.82 5.82
C ARG A 166 10.66 -16.34 5.05
#